data_4944163900e61fcc4ae370c949a29acc
#
_entry.id   4944163900e61fcc4ae370c949a29acc
#
_cell.length_a   1.000
_cell.length_b   1.000
_cell.length_c   1.000
_cell.angle_alpha   90.00
_cell.angle_beta   90.00
_cell.angle_gamma   90.00
#
_symmetry.space_group_name_H-M   'P 1'
#
loop_
_entity.id
_entity.type
_entity.pdbx_description
1 polymer ?
#
loop_
_entity_poly.entity_id
_entity_poly.type
_entity_poly.pdbx_seq_one_letter_code
_entity_poly.pdbx_strand_id
1 'polypeptide(L)'
;LLGGGANSVAVYKDLVAVAIEASDPQAPGLVAFYDSTDLSLVGTADVGAMPDMLTFTPNGRYVLVANEGEPDDDYSIDPEGSISIIDLRHGVASANVRTADFNAWDGMEETLRAAGVRIFGPGASTSEDLEPEYITVANNSRTAWVVMQEANALAVVDIKRATVTDILPLGTKDHSLPGNELDASNRDDAINITSWPVKGYYMPDAIASYNIDDETYIVSANEGDSRDYDGFSEEARIKDLVLDPGAFPNAATLQLDENLGRLNSTTVNGDTDGDGDYDELYSYGARSFSIWSSEGELVYDSGADFENITAAALPDEFNSNNDENGSLDSRSDDKGPEPEGIALGKIRGHIFAFIGLERIGGVMVYDITNPYNVQYITYVNNRDFSVDAQLPNGTTNPLVGDLGPEGLVFIPAAKSPNGEPLLVTGNDVSGTTTVFQINIE
;
A
#
# COMPACT_ATOMS: atom_id res chain seq x y z
N LEU A 1 -3.80 3.74 29.52
CA LEU A 1 -3.69 3.77 28.06
C LEU A 1 -2.22 4.00 27.72
N LEU A 2 -1.68 3.27 26.75
CA LEU A 2 -0.27 3.34 26.38
C LEU A 2 0.02 4.42 25.33
N GLY A 3 -1.00 4.97 24.66
CA GLY A 3 -0.85 5.97 23.59
C GLY A 3 -2.18 6.30 22.91
N GLY A 4 -2.11 6.65 21.64
CA GLY A 4 -3.21 6.87 20.71
C GLY A 4 -3.76 5.56 20.11
N GLY A 5 -3.78 5.45 18.79
CA GLY A 5 -4.21 4.27 18.04
C GLY A 5 -3.22 3.10 18.13
N ALA A 6 -3.70 1.91 17.77
CA ALA A 6 -2.86 0.73 17.52
C ALA A 6 -2.95 0.43 16.02
N ASN A 7 -1.84 0.62 15.30
CA ASN A 7 -1.83 0.60 13.84
C ASN A 7 -1.45 -0.77 13.29
N SER A 8 -0.56 -1.51 13.97
CA SER A 8 -0.11 -2.80 13.49
C SER A 8 0.11 -3.82 14.58
N VAL A 9 -0.03 -5.10 14.24
CA VAL A 9 0.23 -6.22 15.14
C VAL A 9 0.98 -7.34 14.42
N ALA A 10 2.03 -7.85 15.05
CA ALA A 10 2.73 -9.04 14.58
C ALA A 10 2.97 -10.05 15.69
N VAL A 11 3.05 -11.33 15.31
CA VAL A 11 3.24 -12.43 16.26
C VAL A 11 4.45 -13.26 15.86
N TYR A 12 5.33 -13.52 16.82
CA TYR A 12 6.41 -14.48 16.65
C TYR A 12 6.52 -15.39 17.88
N LYS A 13 6.21 -16.68 17.70
CA LYS A 13 6.12 -17.67 18.80
C LYS A 13 5.14 -17.21 19.89
N ASP A 14 5.65 -17.01 21.10
CA ASP A 14 4.87 -16.65 22.28
C ASP A 14 4.81 -15.13 22.52
N LEU A 15 5.26 -14.33 21.56
CA LEU A 15 5.34 -12.87 21.68
C LEU A 15 4.44 -12.19 20.63
N VAL A 16 3.58 -11.30 21.11
CA VAL A 16 2.80 -10.36 20.29
C VAL A 16 3.44 -8.99 20.41
N ALA A 17 3.70 -8.33 19.30
CA ALA A 17 4.15 -6.94 19.25
C ALA A 17 3.04 -6.08 18.62
N VAL A 18 2.79 -4.90 19.19
CA VAL A 18 1.77 -3.96 18.72
C VAL A 18 2.41 -2.60 18.57
N ALA A 19 2.33 -2.00 17.38
CA ALA A 19 2.69 -0.61 17.14
C ALA A 19 1.59 0.30 17.68
N ILE A 20 1.98 1.29 18.46
CA ILE A 20 1.05 2.22 19.12
C ILE A 20 1.59 3.63 18.91
N GLU A 21 0.84 4.44 18.22
CA GLU A 21 1.13 5.85 18.04
C GLU A 21 1.00 6.63 19.36
N ALA A 22 1.62 7.78 19.45
CA ALA A 22 1.40 8.71 20.55
C ALA A 22 0.01 9.36 20.44
N SER A 23 -0.49 9.94 21.54
CA SER A 23 -1.75 10.73 21.48
C SER A 23 -1.60 12.04 20.69
N ASP A 24 -0.40 12.47 20.45
CA ASP A 24 0.02 13.49 19.50
C ASP A 24 0.76 12.73 18.39
N PRO A 25 0.18 12.55 17.18
CA PRO A 25 0.75 11.70 16.14
C PRO A 25 2.18 12.09 15.74
N GLN A 26 2.53 13.38 15.77
CA GLN A 26 3.87 13.86 15.45
C GLN A 26 4.89 13.61 16.57
N ALA A 27 4.45 13.08 17.73
CA ALA A 27 5.35 12.68 18.81
C ALA A 27 5.76 11.20 18.67
N PRO A 28 6.95 10.81 19.22
CA PRO A 28 7.39 9.42 19.21
C PRO A 28 6.37 8.45 19.83
N GLY A 29 6.06 7.37 19.10
CA GLY A 29 5.22 6.28 19.56
C GLY A 29 6.00 5.17 20.27
N LEU A 30 5.38 4.01 20.44
CA LEU A 30 5.98 2.86 21.09
C LEU A 30 5.53 1.53 20.49
N VAL A 31 6.32 0.47 20.72
CA VAL A 31 5.90 -0.92 20.54
C VAL A 31 5.63 -1.54 21.90
N ALA A 32 4.42 -2.08 22.08
CA ALA A 32 4.07 -2.86 23.25
C ALA A 32 4.19 -4.35 22.97
N PHE A 33 4.83 -5.09 23.86
CA PHE A 33 5.03 -6.54 23.76
C PHE A 33 4.16 -7.27 24.77
N TYR A 34 3.43 -8.28 24.31
CA TYR A 34 2.55 -9.11 25.16
C TYR A 34 2.89 -10.59 25.03
N ASP A 35 2.69 -11.35 26.09
CA ASP A 35 2.70 -12.81 26.04
C ASP A 35 1.45 -13.30 25.28
N SER A 36 1.64 -14.11 24.23
CA SER A 36 0.51 -14.56 23.39
C SER A 36 -0.45 -15.52 24.10
N THR A 37 -0.05 -16.07 25.28
CA THR A 37 -0.86 -17.06 26.02
C THR A 37 -1.92 -16.39 26.88
N ASP A 38 -1.58 -15.29 27.54
CA ASP A 38 -2.46 -14.64 28.51
C ASP A 38 -2.63 -13.12 28.27
N LEU A 39 -1.97 -12.60 27.22
CA LEU A 39 -1.93 -11.19 26.82
C LEU A 39 -1.43 -10.26 27.93
N SER A 40 -0.62 -10.78 28.86
CA SER A 40 0.05 -9.93 29.83
C SER A 40 1.16 -9.09 29.18
N LEU A 41 1.24 -7.81 29.56
CA LEU A 41 2.28 -6.90 29.06
C LEU A 41 3.66 -7.37 29.54
N VAL A 42 4.57 -7.65 28.60
CA VAL A 42 5.94 -8.03 28.86
C VAL A 42 6.86 -6.82 28.97
N GLY A 43 6.60 -5.79 28.18
CA GLY A 43 7.36 -4.53 28.18
C GLY A 43 7.05 -3.67 26.97
N THR A 44 7.69 -2.50 26.90
CA THR A 44 7.56 -1.55 25.80
C THR A 44 8.92 -1.11 25.26
N ALA A 45 8.95 -0.59 24.03
CA ALA A 45 10.12 0.04 23.44
C ALA A 45 9.66 1.31 22.70
N ASP A 46 10.30 2.46 22.98
CA ASP A 46 10.02 3.71 22.31
C ASP A 46 10.57 3.65 20.86
N VAL A 47 9.80 4.19 19.90
CA VAL A 47 10.10 4.21 18.47
C VAL A 47 9.92 5.61 17.88
N GLY A 48 9.92 5.79 16.55
CA GLY A 48 9.69 7.10 15.91
C GLY A 48 8.25 7.59 16.00
N ALA A 49 7.98 8.72 15.35
CA ALA A 49 6.64 9.30 15.25
C ALA A 49 5.78 8.43 14.30
N MET A 50 4.51 8.31 14.59
CA MET A 50 3.51 7.59 13.84
C MET A 50 4.02 6.19 13.40
N PRO A 51 4.24 5.25 14.36
CA PRO A 51 4.62 3.89 14.01
C PRO A 51 3.43 3.20 13.34
N ASP A 52 3.50 3.05 12.04
CA ASP A 52 2.43 2.44 11.24
C ASP A 52 2.54 0.91 11.24
N MET A 53 3.45 0.33 10.51
CA MET A 53 3.57 -1.13 10.37
C MET A 53 4.77 -1.71 11.14
N LEU A 54 4.60 -2.88 11.76
CA LEU A 54 5.71 -3.62 12.35
C LEU A 54 5.76 -5.09 11.91
N THR A 55 6.98 -5.62 11.86
CA THR A 55 7.19 -7.04 11.55
C THR A 55 8.38 -7.65 12.29
N PHE A 56 8.28 -8.94 12.60
CA PHE A 56 9.44 -9.70 13.10
C PHE A 56 10.34 -10.14 11.94
N THR A 57 11.65 -10.07 12.14
CA THR A 57 12.55 -10.79 11.24
C THR A 57 12.26 -12.31 11.26
N PRO A 58 12.46 -13.05 10.16
CA PRO A 58 12.21 -14.49 10.10
C PRO A 58 12.90 -15.32 11.18
N ASN A 59 14.04 -14.86 11.70
CA ASN A 59 14.74 -15.50 12.80
C ASN A 59 14.29 -15.05 14.21
N GLY A 60 13.34 -14.09 14.31
CA GLY A 60 12.79 -13.55 15.54
C GLY A 60 13.74 -12.77 16.43
N ARG A 61 14.87 -12.26 15.87
CA ARG A 61 15.86 -11.52 16.65
C ARG A 61 15.58 -10.04 16.73
N TYR A 62 14.87 -9.52 15.72
CA TYR A 62 14.54 -8.11 15.63
C TYR A 62 13.06 -7.94 15.33
N VAL A 63 12.49 -6.84 15.80
CA VAL A 63 11.26 -6.24 15.27
C VAL A 63 11.69 -4.99 14.54
N LEU A 64 11.20 -4.83 13.32
CA LEU A 64 11.31 -3.62 12.53
C LEU A 64 9.98 -2.88 12.60
N VAL A 65 10.03 -1.56 12.68
CA VAL A 65 8.86 -0.69 12.70
C VAL A 65 9.07 0.42 11.68
N ALA A 66 8.15 0.58 10.78
CA ALA A 66 8.03 1.75 9.94
C ALA A 66 7.44 2.87 10.79
N ASN A 67 8.15 3.95 10.91
CA ASN A 67 7.68 5.16 11.58
C ASN A 67 7.49 6.18 10.46
N GLU A 68 6.27 6.42 10.15
CA GLU A 68 5.85 7.20 8.99
C GLU A 68 6.31 8.64 9.12
N GLY A 69 5.99 9.26 10.27
CA GLY A 69 6.41 10.63 10.53
C GLY A 69 5.64 11.65 9.71
N GLU A 70 4.36 11.39 9.41
CA GLU A 70 3.52 12.34 8.70
C GLU A 70 3.49 13.73 9.33
N PRO A 71 3.37 14.79 8.50
CA PRO A 71 3.18 16.14 8.98
C PRO A 71 1.83 16.31 9.72
N ASP A 72 1.70 17.40 10.47
CA ASP A 72 0.40 17.84 10.93
C ASP A 72 -0.38 18.51 9.80
N ASP A 73 -1.72 18.65 9.98
CA ASP A 73 -2.62 19.20 8.93
C ASP A 73 -2.16 20.54 8.36
N ASP A 74 -1.51 21.37 9.14
CA ASP A 74 -1.03 22.71 8.76
C ASP A 74 0.40 22.69 8.17
N TYR A 75 1.10 21.53 8.13
CA TYR A 75 2.53 21.41 7.81
C TYR A 75 3.42 22.28 8.72
N SER A 76 3.01 22.47 9.96
CA SER A 76 3.78 23.24 10.95
C SER A 76 4.73 22.38 11.77
N ILE A 77 4.45 21.10 11.87
CA ILE A 77 5.28 20.06 12.48
C ILE A 77 5.37 18.92 11.46
N ASP A 78 6.58 18.61 11.05
CA ASP A 78 6.89 17.59 10.04
C ASP A 78 8.03 16.72 10.58
N PRO A 79 7.74 15.58 11.24
CA PRO A 79 8.75 14.72 11.82
C PRO A 79 9.50 13.93 10.74
N GLU A 80 10.74 13.57 11.03
CA GLU A 80 11.51 12.69 10.14
C GLU A 80 10.93 11.26 10.12
N GLY A 81 10.68 10.73 8.92
CA GLY A 81 10.40 9.31 8.72
C GLY A 81 11.60 8.43 9.08
N SER A 82 11.38 7.23 9.57
CA SER A 82 12.46 6.34 10.00
C SER A 82 12.04 4.90 10.15
N ILE A 83 13.03 3.99 10.26
CA ILE A 83 12.79 2.58 10.56
C ILE A 83 13.43 2.24 11.91
N SER A 84 12.61 1.92 12.92
CA SER A 84 13.10 1.45 14.21
C SER A 84 13.44 -0.04 14.15
N ILE A 85 14.61 -0.44 14.67
CA ILE A 85 15.09 -1.81 14.73
C ILE A 85 15.30 -2.22 16.19
N ILE A 86 14.33 -2.95 16.73
CA ILE A 86 14.28 -3.39 18.13
C ILE A 86 15.00 -4.74 18.25
N ASP A 87 16.11 -4.77 18.96
CA ASP A 87 16.92 -5.97 19.16
C ASP A 87 16.40 -6.78 20.36
N LEU A 88 15.81 -7.94 20.10
CA LEU A 88 15.21 -8.84 21.08
C LEU A 88 16.11 -10.01 21.48
N ARG A 89 17.39 -10.06 21.07
CA ARG A 89 18.29 -11.19 21.34
C ARG A 89 18.49 -11.50 22.84
N HIS A 90 18.23 -10.53 23.68
CA HIS A 90 18.34 -10.65 25.15
C HIS A 90 16.98 -10.53 25.86
N GLY A 91 15.87 -10.70 25.11
CA GLY A 91 14.49 -10.54 25.57
C GLY A 91 14.03 -9.09 25.63
N VAL A 92 12.71 -8.89 25.76
CA VAL A 92 12.06 -7.57 25.76
C VAL A 92 12.60 -6.65 26.86
N ALA A 93 12.80 -7.15 28.08
CA ALA A 93 13.32 -6.36 29.20
C ALA A 93 14.73 -5.77 28.96
N SER A 94 15.45 -6.26 27.96
CA SER A 94 16.78 -5.78 27.58
C SER A 94 16.81 -5.37 26.10
N ALA A 95 15.65 -5.04 25.54
CA ALA A 95 15.54 -4.59 24.16
C ALA A 95 16.34 -3.29 23.96
N ASN A 96 16.97 -3.19 22.80
CA ASN A 96 17.72 -2.00 22.40
C ASN A 96 17.20 -1.57 21.03
N VAL A 97 16.74 -0.34 20.95
CA VAL A 97 16.23 0.27 19.71
C VAL A 97 17.37 1.01 19.01
N ARG A 98 17.47 0.81 17.72
CA ARG A 98 18.34 1.57 16.81
C ARG A 98 17.49 2.05 15.67
N THR A 99 17.80 3.23 15.16
CA THR A 99 17.08 3.85 14.06
C THR A 99 17.91 3.77 12.78
N ALA A 100 17.30 3.33 11.70
CA ALA A 100 17.77 3.57 10.35
C ALA A 100 16.98 4.78 9.82
N ASP A 101 17.64 5.91 9.72
CA ASP A 101 17.10 7.20 9.30
C ASP A 101 17.50 7.52 7.86
N PHE A 102 16.96 8.62 7.33
CA PHE A 102 17.25 9.13 6.00
C PHE A 102 18.16 10.35 6.01
N ASN A 103 18.70 10.80 7.14
CA ASN A 103 19.53 12.01 7.24
C ASN A 103 20.79 11.97 6.35
N ALA A 104 21.30 10.77 5.99
CA ALA A 104 22.39 10.64 5.04
C ALA A 104 22.05 11.07 3.60
N TRP A 105 20.75 11.19 3.32
CA TRP A 105 20.20 11.55 2.01
C TRP A 105 19.75 13.01 1.94
N ASP A 106 19.76 13.75 3.04
CA ASP A 106 19.47 15.19 3.07
C ASP A 106 20.47 15.96 2.21
N GLY A 107 19.95 16.91 1.44
CA GLY A 107 20.70 17.64 0.43
C GLY A 107 20.89 16.87 -0.89
N MET A 108 20.26 15.69 -1.04
CA MET A 108 20.26 14.88 -2.26
C MET A 108 18.92 14.93 -3.01
N GLU A 109 17.98 15.80 -2.61
CA GLU A 109 16.59 15.87 -3.12
C GLU A 109 16.55 15.93 -4.65
N GLU A 110 17.37 16.81 -5.26
CA GLU A 110 17.46 16.94 -6.72
C GLU A 110 17.95 15.64 -7.39
N THR A 111 18.88 14.93 -6.75
CA THR A 111 19.39 13.66 -7.27
C THR A 111 18.34 12.57 -7.21
N LEU A 112 17.59 12.52 -6.11
CA LEU A 112 16.51 11.57 -5.90
C LEU A 112 15.34 11.85 -6.86
N ARG A 113 14.92 13.12 -7.02
CA ARG A 113 13.92 13.53 -8.01
C ARG A 113 14.33 13.15 -9.43
N ALA A 114 15.59 13.41 -9.80
CA ALA A 114 16.11 13.03 -11.11
C ALA A 114 16.16 11.51 -11.34
N ALA A 115 16.21 10.72 -10.27
CA ALA A 115 16.12 9.27 -10.32
C ALA A 115 14.66 8.76 -10.37
N GLY A 116 13.67 9.60 -10.07
CA GLY A 116 12.25 9.27 -10.09
C GLY A 116 11.61 9.06 -8.71
N VAL A 117 12.33 9.37 -7.62
CA VAL A 117 11.74 9.42 -6.27
C VAL A 117 10.98 10.74 -6.13
N ARG A 118 9.77 10.69 -5.61
CA ARG A 118 8.97 11.90 -5.36
C ARG A 118 9.40 12.48 -4.01
N ILE A 119 9.95 13.69 -4.03
CA ILE A 119 10.33 14.51 -2.88
C ILE A 119 9.72 15.89 -3.11
N PHE A 120 8.66 16.24 -2.40
CA PHE A 120 7.84 17.40 -2.78
C PHE A 120 7.14 18.12 -1.63
N GLY A 121 7.23 17.65 -0.40
CA GLY A 121 6.67 18.29 0.78
C GLY A 121 7.14 19.74 0.91
N PRO A 122 6.33 20.67 1.40
CA PRO A 122 6.64 22.10 1.47
C PRO A 122 7.84 22.42 2.35
N GLY A 123 9.03 22.52 1.73
CA GLY A 123 10.27 22.86 2.43
C GLY A 123 10.91 21.69 3.18
N ALA A 124 10.37 20.48 3.03
CA ALA A 124 10.86 19.27 3.66
C ALA A 124 12.27 18.90 3.15
N SER A 125 13.10 18.37 4.04
CA SER A 125 14.32 17.63 3.72
C SER A 125 13.96 16.24 3.19
N THR A 126 14.92 15.48 2.69
CA THR A 126 14.68 14.09 2.30
C THR A 126 14.19 13.26 3.50
N SER A 127 14.74 13.49 4.69
CA SER A 127 14.36 12.75 5.89
C SER A 127 12.96 13.08 6.42
N GLU A 128 12.44 14.26 6.16
CA GLU A 128 11.08 14.67 6.49
C GLU A 128 10.06 14.21 5.43
N ASP A 129 10.46 14.17 4.15
CA ASP A 129 9.57 13.88 3.02
C ASP A 129 9.43 12.37 2.70
N LEU A 130 10.28 11.53 3.29
CA LEU A 130 10.18 10.08 3.12
C LEU A 130 9.45 9.45 4.30
N GLU A 131 8.24 8.99 4.05
CA GLU A 131 7.31 8.42 5.01
C GLU A 131 7.27 6.89 4.85
N PRO A 132 7.99 6.12 5.73
CA PRO A 132 7.99 4.65 5.69
C PRO A 132 6.69 4.07 6.20
N GLU A 133 6.04 3.19 5.42
CA GLU A 133 4.77 2.55 5.77
C GLU A 133 4.93 1.04 5.98
N TYR A 134 5.16 0.27 4.95
CA TYR A 134 5.15 -1.19 5.03
C TYR A 134 6.52 -1.83 4.87
N ILE A 135 6.76 -2.95 5.59
CA ILE A 135 8.07 -3.61 5.63
C ILE A 135 7.97 -5.07 5.22
N THR A 136 8.84 -5.48 4.31
CA THR A 136 9.13 -6.91 4.10
C THR A 136 10.59 -7.24 4.40
N VAL A 137 10.85 -8.43 4.92
CA VAL A 137 12.19 -8.85 5.37
C VAL A 137 12.65 -10.08 4.61
N ALA A 138 13.86 -10.00 4.06
CA ALA A 138 14.49 -11.15 3.41
C ALA A 138 14.57 -12.37 4.33
N ASN A 139 14.42 -13.57 3.78
CA ASN A 139 14.47 -14.83 4.52
C ASN A 139 15.75 -15.03 5.36
N ASN A 140 16.85 -14.37 4.96
CA ASN A 140 18.11 -14.39 5.70
C ASN A 140 18.15 -13.46 6.91
N SER A 141 17.11 -12.62 7.12
CA SER A 141 16.98 -11.65 8.22
C SER A 141 18.10 -10.59 8.26
N ARG A 142 18.64 -10.20 7.10
CA ARG A 142 19.73 -9.20 6.99
C ARG A 142 19.33 -7.93 6.26
N THR A 143 18.45 -8.06 5.29
CA THR A 143 17.94 -6.96 4.46
C THR A 143 16.46 -6.85 4.66
N ALA A 144 15.94 -5.64 4.70
CA ALA A 144 14.52 -5.34 4.59
C ALA A 144 14.32 -4.35 3.44
N TRP A 145 13.14 -4.39 2.85
CA TRP A 145 12.63 -3.37 1.95
C TRP A 145 11.46 -2.71 2.64
N VAL A 146 11.41 -1.40 2.55
CA VAL A 146 10.39 -0.58 3.19
C VAL A 146 9.80 0.31 2.12
N VAL A 147 8.50 0.26 1.94
CA VAL A 147 7.80 1.14 1.01
C VAL A 147 7.61 2.52 1.63
N MET A 148 7.66 3.52 0.77
CA MET A 148 7.33 4.92 1.03
C MET A 148 6.35 5.29 -0.08
N GLN A 149 5.06 5.28 0.24
CA GLN A 149 3.98 5.27 -0.76
C GLN A 149 3.98 6.54 -1.60
N GLU A 150 3.87 7.72 -1.00
CA GLU A 150 3.81 9.01 -1.71
C GLU A 150 5.11 9.32 -2.42
N ALA A 151 6.25 8.86 -1.87
CA ALA A 151 7.55 8.96 -2.54
C ALA A 151 7.70 8.00 -3.72
N ASN A 152 6.78 7.04 -3.88
CA ASN A 152 6.76 5.99 -4.91
C ASN A 152 8.10 5.26 -5.02
N ALA A 153 8.63 4.83 -3.86
CA ALA A 153 9.97 4.27 -3.75
C ALA A 153 10.07 3.17 -2.68
N LEU A 154 11.14 2.37 -2.75
CA LEU A 154 11.51 1.39 -1.73
C LEU A 154 12.84 1.78 -1.08
N ALA A 155 12.89 1.86 0.25
CA ALA A 155 14.14 1.92 0.99
C ALA A 155 14.70 0.52 1.23
N VAL A 156 16.00 0.33 1.01
CA VAL A 156 16.74 -0.91 1.32
C VAL A 156 17.48 -0.73 2.63
N VAL A 157 17.23 -1.62 3.61
CA VAL A 157 17.77 -1.49 4.97
C VAL A 157 18.70 -2.65 5.32
N ASP A 158 19.96 -2.32 5.69
CA ASP A 158 20.84 -3.28 6.41
C ASP A 158 20.42 -3.33 7.89
N ILE A 159 19.67 -4.38 8.25
CA ILE A 159 19.11 -4.55 9.60
C ILE A 159 20.20 -4.57 10.67
N LYS A 160 21.33 -5.21 10.37
CA LYS A 160 22.43 -5.33 11.35
C LYS A 160 23.11 -3.99 11.61
N ARG A 161 23.24 -3.14 10.59
CA ARG A 161 23.85 -1.81 10.74
C ARG A 161 22.86 -0.76 11.20
N ALA A 162 21.57 -1.02 11.03
CA ALA A 162 20.49 -0.04 11.13
C ALA A 162 20.78 1.16 10.22
N THR A 163 20.81 0.91 8.93
CA THR A 163 21.17 1.93 7.94
C THR A 163 20.38 1.70 6.66
N VAL A 164 19.78 2.75 6.13
CA VAL A 164 19.24 2.78 4.77
C VAL A 164 20.43 2.80 3.81
N THR A 165 20.53 1.80 2.94
CA THR A 165 21.66 1.65 2.00
C THR A 165 21.34 2.18 0.61
N ASP A 166 20.08 2.09 0.19
CA ASP A 166 19.60 2.52 -1.12
C ASP A 166 18.15 3.01 -1.03
N ILE A 167 17.75 3.88 -1.95
CA ILE A 167 16.39 4.31 -2.20
C ILE A 167 16.09 4.02 -3.68
N LEU A 168 15.14 3.14 -3.95
CA LEU A 168 14.84 2.59 -5.26
C LEU A 168 13.51 3.16 -5.77
N PRO A 169 13.50 4.04 -6.79
CA PRO A 169 12.26 4.56 -7.38
C PRO A 169 11.53 3.44 -8.13
N LEU A 170 10.21 3.42 -8.05
CA LEU A 170 9.39 2.40 -8.72
C LEU A 170 8.98 2.80 -10.15
N GLY A 171 9.09 4.08 -10.51
CA GLY A 171 8.68 4.56 -11.83
C GLY A 171 7.16 4.65 -11.99
N THR A 172 6.67 4.50 -13.22
CA THR A 172 5.25 4.71 -13.53
C THR A 172 4.72 3.68 -14.51
N LYS A 173 3.43 3.40 -14.44
CA LYS A 173 2.67 2.59 -15.38
C LYS A 173 2.04 3.49 -16.43
N ASP A 174 2.29 3.20 -17.69
CA ASP A 174 1.74 3.97 -18.82
C ASP A 174 0.38 3.38 -19.23
N HIS A 175 -0.70 4.08 -18.89
CA HIS A 175 -2.07 3.66 -19.21
C HIS A 175 -2.46 3.91 -20.68
N SER A 176 -1.59 4.50 -21.50
CA SER A 176 -1.78 4.60 -22.94
C SER A 176 -1.45 3.29 -23.67
N LEU A 177 -0.76 2.37 -22.99
CA LEU A 177 -0.31 1.09 -23.56
C LEU A 177 -1.38 0.01 -23.43
N PRO A 178 -1.54 -0.88 -24.44
CA PRO A 178 -2.43 -2.02 -24.36
C PRO A 178 -2.08 -2.94 -23.16
N GLY A 179 -3.10 -3.33 -22.40
CA GLY A 179 -2.97 -4.14 -21.19
C GLY A 179 -2.90 -3.32 -19.90
N ASN A 180 -2.80 -1.98 -20.00
CA ASN A 180 -2.77 -1.06 -18.87
C ASN A 180 -3.97 -0.11 -18.88
N GLU A 181 -5.06 -0.48 -19.54
CA GLU A 181 -6.28 0.33 -19.60
C GLU A 181 -6.84 0.57 -18.20
N LEU A 182 -7.57 1.66 -18.04
CA LEU A 182 -8.33 1.98 -16.83
C LEU A 182 -9.65 2.66 -17.17
N ASP A 183 -10.61 2.61 -16.27
CA ASP A 183 -11.76 3.50 -16.28
C ASP A 183 -11.41 4.79 -15.53
N ALA A 184 -11.56 5.93 -16.20
CA ALA A 184 -11.09 7.22 -15.68
C ALA A 184 -12.23 8.15 -15.22
N SER A 185 -13.49 7.76 -15.43
CA SER A 185 -14.62 8.65 -15.22
C SER A 185 -15.75 8.00 -14.43
N ASN A 186 -16.27 8.71 -13.47
CA ASN A 186 -17.52 8.40 -12.79
C ASN A 186 -18.71 9.19 -13.33
N ARG A 187 -18.62 9.71 -14.58
CA ARG A 187 -19.61 10.61 -15.20
C ARG A 187 -19.97 10.26 -16.65
N ASP A 188 -19.65 9.06 -17.08
CA ASP A 188 -19.98 8.57 -18.42
C ASP A 188 -21.14 7.57 -18.43
N ASP A 189 -21.67 7.21 -17.24
CA ASP A 189 -22.73 6.22 -17.04
C ASP A 189 -22.39 4.82 -17.62
N ALA A 190 -21.11 4.45 -17.67
CA ALA A 190 -20.63 3.21 -18.28
C ALA A 190 -19.38 2.67 -17.59
N ILE A 191 -19.12 1.38 -17.75
CA ILE A 191 -17.80 0.80 -17.49
C ILE A 191 -16.97 1.02 -18.75
N ASN A 192 -15.97 1.90 -18.69
CA ASN A 192 -15.21 2.36 -19.85
C ASN A 192 -13.71 2.16 -19.68
N ILE A 193 -13.29 0.91 -19.46
CA ILE A 193 -11.89 0.52 -19.33
C ILE A 193 -11.21 0.68 -20.69
N THR A 194 -10.41 1.74 -20.87
CA THR A 194 -9.75 2.07 -22.13
C THR A 194 -8.38 2.71 -21.91
N SER A 195 -7.60 2.83 -23.00
CA SER A 195 -6.28 3.48 -22.93
C SER A 195 -6.40 4.99 -22.85
N TRP A 196 -5.70 5.58 -21.89
CA TRP A 196 -5.64 7.02 -21.66
C TRP A 196 -4.21 7.55 -21.65
N PRO A 197 -3.94 8.77 -22.12
CA PRO A 197 -2.62 9.38 -22.07
C PRO A 197 -2.30 9.91 -20.65
N VAL A 198 -2.25 9.00 -19.69
CA VAL A 198 -1.92 9.26 -18.29
C VAL A 198 -0.99 8.17 -17.79
N LYS A 199 -0.10 8.50 -16.89
CA LYS A 199 0.79 7.57 -16.18
C LYS A 199 0.30 7.43 -14.74
N GLY A 200 0.22 6.20 -14.23
CA GLY A 200 -0.05 5.94 -12.82
C GLY A 200 1.25 5.73 -12.05
N TYR A 201 1.47 6.41 -10.94
CA TYR A 201 2.49 6.02 -9.98
C TYR A 201 2.10 4.68 -9.35
N TYR A 202 3.08 3.81 -9.07
CA TYR A 202 2.76 2.53 -8.42
C TYR A 202 2.26 2.74 -7.00
N MET A 203 2.96 3.52 -6.20
CA MET A 203 2.58 3.93 -4.84
C MET A 203 1.98 2.78 -4.04
N PRO A 204 2.79 1.72 -3.78
CA PRO A 204 2.26 0.59 -3.03
C PRO A 204 1.99 0.95 -1.58
N ASP A 205 0.87 0.49 -1.04
CA ASP A 205 0.67 0.41 0.40
C ASP A 205 1.42 -0.83 0.93
N ALA A 206 0.91 -2.03 0.73
CA ALA A 206 1.52 -3.24 1.27
C ALA A 206 2.53 -3.89 0.33
N ILE A 207 3.59 -4.45 0.92
CA ILE A 207 4.60 -5.27 0.24
C ILE A 207 4.87 -6.58 0.96
N ALA A 208 5.17 -7.62 0.19
CA ALA A 208 5.62 -8.91 0.73
C ALA A 208 6.77 -9.47 -0.11
N SER A 209 7.62 -10.33 0.45
CA SER A 209 8.74 -10.90 -0.30
C SER A 209 8.76 -12.42 -0.28
N TYR A 210 9.28 -13.00 -1.36
CA TYR A 210 9.50 -14.44 -1.48
C TYR A 210 10.80 -14.74 -2.22
N ASN A 211 11.25 -16.00 -2.15
CA ASN A 211 12.49 -16.41 -2.80
C ASN A 211 12.25 -17.55 -3.80
N ILE A 212 12.88 -17.44 -4.95
CA ILE A 212 13.01 -18.48 -5.96
C ILE A 212 14.49 -18.57 -6.36
N ASP A 213 15.05 -19.78 -6.31
CA ASP A 213 16.42 -20.06 -6.74
C ASP A 213 17.48 -19.09 -6.18
N ASP A 214 17.38 -18.77 -4.87
CA ASP A 214 18.24 -17.84 -4.13
C ASP A 214 18.03 -16.33 -4.49
N GLU A 215 17.15 -15.99 -5.42
CA GLU A 215 16.74 -14.61 -5.70
C GLU A 215 15.54 -14.21 -4.86
N THR A 216 15.52 -12.97 -4.40
CA THR A 216 14.41 -12.39 -3.66
C THR A 216 13.59 -11.52 -4.60
N TYR A 217 12.28 -11.74 -4.59
CA TYR A 217 11.30 -10.92 -5.27
C TYR A 217 10.40 -10.23 -4.25
N ILE A 218 10.00 -9.01 -4.57
CA ILE A 218 9.09 -8.21 -3.77
C ILE A 218 7.77 -8.12 -4.53
N VAL A 219 6.66 -8.33 -3.85
CA VAL A 219 5.31 -8.20 -4.40
C VAL A 219 4.68 -6.98 -3.75
N SER A 220 4.05 -6.12 -4.54
CA SER A 220 3.40 -4.89 -4.08
C SER A 220 1.93 -4.84 -4.47
N ALA A 221 1.09 -4.37 -3.58
CA ALA A 221 -0.27 -3.95 -3.87
C ALA A 221 -0.24 -2.43 -4.15
N ASN A 222 -0.58 -2.02 -5.37
CA ASN A 222 -0.34 -0.66 -5.85
C ASN A 222 -1.61 0.18 -5.72
N GLU A 223 -1.94 0.55 -4.52
CA GLU A 223 -3.14 1.29 -4.13
C GLU A 223 -3.09 2.73 -4.64
N GLY A 224 -2.06 3.45 -4.20
CA GLY A 224 -1.87 4.88 -4.41
C GLY A 224 -2.41 5.73 -3.29
N ASP A 225 -1.64 6.74 -2.93
CA ASP A 225 -2.12 7.82 -2.07
C ASP A 225 -1.56 9.18 -2.49
N SER A 226 -2.13 10.25 -1.94
CA SER A 226 -1.78 11.62 -2.24
C SER A 226 -1.71 12.44 -0.97
N ARG A 227 -0.80 13.40 -0.94
CA ARG A 227 -0.81 14.38 0.15
C ARG A 227 -1.93 15.39 -0.05
N ASP A 228 -2.92 15.33 0.83
CA ASP A 228 -4.08 16.23 0.83
C ASP A 228 -4.37 16.72 2.26
N TYR A 229 -3.56 17.67 2.72
CA TYR A 229 -3.63 18.32 4.02
C TYR A 229 -4.14 19.75 3.90
N ASP A 230 -4.64 20.34 4.97
CA ASP A 230 -5.09 21.76 5.00
C ASP A 230 -3.96 22.74 4.60
N GLY A 231 -2.71 22.42 4.97
CA GLY A 231 -1.52 23.22 4.66
C GLY A 231 -0.96 23.00 3.25
N PHE A 232 -1.22 21.86 2.64
CA PHE A 232 -0.71 21.49 1.32
C PHE A 232 -1.53 20.38 0.71
N SER A 233 -1.93 20.56 -0.55
CA SER A 233 -2.53 19.50 -1.36
C SER A 233 -1.85 19.43 -2.72
N GLU A 234 -1.53 18.21 -3.16
CA GLU A 234 -1.04 17.98 -4.52
C GLU A 234 -2.14 17.64 -5.50
N GLU A 235 -3.39 17.50 -5.04
CA GLU A 235 -4.50 17.02 -5.87
C GLU A 235 -5.08 18.08 -6.81
N ALA A 236 -5.37 17.66 -8.03
CA ALA A 236 -6.25 18.39 -8.95
C ALA A 236 -6.98 17.43 -9.89
N ARG A 237 -8.16 17.80 -10.31
CA ARG A 237 -8.84 17.10 -11.41
C ARG A 237 -8.19 17.50 -12.73
N ILE A 238 -7.98 16.54 -13.64
CA ILE A 238 -7.32 16.82 -14.94
C ILE A 238 -8.02 17.94 -15.71
N LYS A 239 -9.34 18.10 -15.57
CA LYS A 239 -10.08 19.19 -16.20
C LYS A 239 -9.68 20.60 -15.73
N ASP A 240 -9.09 20.69 -14.54
CA ASP A 240 -8.72 21.96 -13.92
C ASP A 240 -7.24 22.32 -14.21
N LEU A 241 -6.48 21.41 -14.85
CA LEU A 241 -5.09 21.64 -15.26
C LEU A 241 -5.02 22.39 -16.59
N VAL A 242 -3.95 23.15 -16.79
CA VAL A 242 -3.60 23.72 -18.10
C VAL A 242 -2.71 22.70 -18.81
N LEU A 243 -3.16 22.15 -19.93
CA LEU A 243 -2.41 21.11 -20.66
C LEU A 243 -1.64 21.75 -21.83
N ASP A 244 -0.39 21.31 -22.04
CA ASP A 244 0.43 21.74 -23.19
C ASP A 244 -0.26 21.34 -24.52
N PRO A 245 -0.50 22.28 -25.42
CA PRO A 245 -1.20 22.01 -26.67
C PRO A 245 -0.39 21.15 -27.67
N GLY A 246 0.92 21.02 -27.49
CA GLY A 246 1.77 20.14 -28.28
C GLY A 246 1.70 18.70 -27.81
N ALA A 247 1.73 18.48 -26.49
CA ALA A 247 1.57 17.16 -25.87
C ALA A 247 0.11 16.68 -25.97
N PHE A 248 -0.86 17.58 -25.72
CA PHE A 248 -2.28 17.26 -25.70
C PHE A 248 -3.08 18.09 -26.73
N PRO A 249 -2.94 17.85 -28.04
CA PRO A 249 -3.65 18.63 -29.07
C PRO A 249 -5.16 18.47 -29.02
N ASN A 250 -5.67 17.47 -28.29
CA ASN A 250 -7.09 17.19 -28.05
C ASN A 250 -7.50 17.47 -26.60
N ALA A 251 -6.78 18.33 -25.85
CA ALA A 251 -7.02 18.65 -24.45
C ALA A 251 -8.51 18.92 -24.14
N ALA A 252 -9.19 19.74 -24.95
CA ALA A 252 -10.61 20.06 -24.77
C ALA A 252 -11.54 18.83 -24.78
N THR A 253 -11.14 17.74 -25.43
CA THR A 253 -11.90 16.48 -25.41
C THR A 253 -11.48 15.61 -24.23
N LEU A 254 -10.18 15.54 -23.94
CA LEU A 254 -9.67 14.77 -22.79
C LEU A 254 -10.23 15.27 -21.47
N GLN A 255 -10.38 16.59 -21.33
CA GLN A 255 -10.86 17.27 -20.11
C GLN A 255 -12.37 17.26 -19.93
N LEU A 256 -13.15 16.58 -20.79
CA LEU A 256 -14.57 16.36 -20.55
C LEU A 256 -14.77 15.41 -19.36
N ASP A 257 -15.83 15.62 -18.58
CA ASP A 257 -16.15 14.83 -17.39
C ASP A 257 -16.34 13.33 -17.72
N GLU A 258 -16.85 13.01 -18.91
CA GLU A 258 -17.02 11.65 -19.42
C GLU A 258 -15.75 11.01 -19.97
N ASN A 259 -14.63 11.70 -19.94
CA ASN A 259 -13.32 11.21 -20.36
C ASN A 259 -12.33 11.27 -19.19
N LEU A 260 -11.17 11.89 -19.39
CA LEU A 260 -10.11 11.99 -18.38
C LEU A 260 -10.33 13.14 -17.39
N GLY A 261 -11.26 14.05 -17.67
CA GLY A 261 -11.41 15.31 -16.92
C GLY A 261 -11.70 15.13 -15.43
N ARG A 262 -12.33 14.02 -15.06
CA ARG A 262 -12.65 13.72 -13.66
C ARG A 262 -11.50 13.06 -12.91
N LEU A 263 -10.56 12.40 -13.59
CA LEU A 263 -9.50 11.65 -12.93
C LEU A 263 -8.66 12.57 -12.05
N ASN A 264 -8.39 12.12 -10.83
CA ASN A 264 -7.51 12.79 -9.88
C ASN A 264 -6.06 12.68 -10.33
N SER A 265 -5.29 13.75 -10.21
CA SER A 265 -3.93 13.87 -10.74
C SER A 265 -3.09 14.74 -9.82
N THR A 266 -1.78 14.51 -9.78
CA THR A 266 -0.86 15.37 -9.04
C THR A 266 -0.57 16.66 -9.78
N THR A 267 -0.45 17.74 -9.02
CA THR A 267 0.04 19.04 -9.47
C THR A 267 1.56 19.21 -9.33
N VAL A 268 2.21 18.24 -8.68
CA VAL A 268 3.65 18.32 -8.35
C VAL A 268 4.54 17.92 -9.54
N ASN A 269 4.03 17.01 -10.38
CA ASN A 269 4.75 16.49 -11.54
C ASN A 269 3.94 16.73 -12.82
N GLY A 270 4.64 16.77 -13.96
CA GLY A 270 3.98 16.85 -15.28
C GLY A 270 4.27 18.09 -16.09
N ASP A 271 4.57 19.23 -15.45
CA ASP A 271 5.19 20.39 -16.10
C ASP A 271 6.70 20.10 -16.21
N THR A 272 7.13 19.61 -17.37
CA THR A 272 8.50 19.09 -17.54
C THR A 272 9.50 20.14 -17.99
N ASP A 273 9.03 21.28 -18.53
CA ASP A 273 9.89 22.37 -19.00
C ASP A 273 9.78 23.65 -18.15
N GLY A 274 8.82 23.70 -17.20
CA GLY A 274 8.70 24.75 -16.19
C GLY A 274 7.97 25.99 -16.70
N ASP A 275 7.13 25.88 -17.73
CA ASP A 275 6.43 27.01 -18.33
C ASP A 275 5.01 27.22 -17.78
N GLY A 276 4.53 26.31 -16.93
CA GLY A 276 3.28 26.40 -16.17
C GLY A 276 2.09 25.68 -16.81
N ASP A 277 2.33 24.89 -17.85
CA ASP A 277 1.37 23.92 -18.33
C ASP A 277 1.90 22.47 -18.23
N TYR A 278 1.03 21.47 -18.38
CA TYR A 278 1.38 20.07 -18.14
C TYR A 278 1.64 19.34 -19.45
N ASP A 279 2.88 18.84 -19.63
CA ASP A 279 3.33 18.00 -20.75
C ASP A 279 3.00 16.54 -20.54
N GLU A 280 2.85 16.11 -19.29
CA GLU A 280 2.52 14.75 -18.86
C GLU A 280 1.47 14.79 -17.77
N LEU A 281 0.66 13.72 -17.67
CA LEU A 281 -0.35 13.57 -16.63
C LEU A 281 -0.03 12.36 -15.76
N TYR A 282 -0.20 12.51 -14.44
CA TYR A 282 0.09 11.46 -13.47
C TYR A 282 -1.07 11.28 -12.50
N SER A 283 -1.56 10.04 -12.38
CA SER A 283 -2.55 9.61 -11.39
C SER A 283 -1.90 8.85 -10.25
N TYR A 284 -2.64 8.70 -9.16
CA TYR A 284 -2.24 7.95 -7.98
C TYR A 284 -2.60 6.48 -8.11
N GLY A 285 -1.69 5.59 -7.69
CA GLY A 285 -1.84 4.17 -7.77
C GLY A 285 -1.78 3.61 -9.20
N ALA A 286 -1.44 2.34 -9.32
CA ALA A 286 -1.40 1.66 -10.61
C ALA A 286 -2.58 0.71 -10.81
N ARG A 287 -3.51 0.61 -9.86
CA ARG A 287 -4.71 -0.25 -9.88
C ARG A 287 -4.38 -1.72 -10.16
N SER A 288 -3.21 -2.15 -9.68
CA SER A 288 -2.62 -3.45 -9.98
C SER A 288 -1.80 -3.98 -8.82
N PHE A 289 -1.31 -5.20 -8.94
CA PHE A 289 -0.17 -5.63 -8.15
C PHE A 289 1.04 -5.85 -9.05
N SER A 290 2.24 -5.67 -8.47
CA SER A 290 3.48 -5.87 -9.21
C SER A 290 4.44 -6.83 -8.51
N ILE A 291 5.38 -7.37 -9.28
CA ILE A 291 6.52 -8.13 -8.76
C ILE A 291 7.79 -7.40 -9.19
N TRP A 292 8.66 -7.16 -8.23
CA TRP A 292 9.93 -6.44 -8.40
C TRP A 292 11.11 -7.36 -8.07
N SER A 293 12.25 -7.10 -8.68
CA SER A 293 13.52 -7.65 -8.20
C SER A 293 13.93 -7.02 -6.88
N SER A 294 14.93 -7.58 -6.21
CA SER A 294 15.52 -7.00 -5.00
C SER A 294 16.20 -5.64 -5.23
N GLU A 295 16.46 -5.30 -6.48
CA GLU A 295 17.05 -4.04 -6.94
C GLU A 295 16.01 -3.02 -7.42
N GLY A 296 14.68 -3.31 -7.26
CA GLY A 296 13.59 -2.43 -7.64
C GLY A 296 13.25 -2.44 -9.15
N GLU A 297 13.73 -3.42 -9.91
CA GLU A 297 13.37 -3.57 -11.32
C GLU A 297 12.01 -4.28 -11.45
N LEU A 298 11.10 -3.73 -12.25
CA LEU A 298 9.80 -4.33 -12.51
C LEU A 298 9.96 -5.66 -13.28
N VAL A 299 9.45 -6.73 -12.71
CA VAL A 299 9.45 -8.08 -13.29
C VAL A 299 8.09 -8.43 -13.91
N TYR A 300 7.02 -8.05 -13.23
CA TYR A 300 5.64 -8.29 -13.65
C TYR A 300 4.72 -7.21 -13.09
N ASP A 301 3.70 -6.86 -13.85
CA ASP A 301 2.55 -6.07 -13.38
C ASP A 301 1.26 -6.71 -13.90
N SER A 302 0.19 -6.72 -13.09
CA SER A 302 -1.09 -7.32 -13.47
C SER A 302 -1.90 -6.49 -14.48
N GLY A 303 -1.40 -5.32 -14.87
CA GLY A 303 -2.02 -4.49 -15.89
C GLY A 303 -3.40 -4.00 -15.49
N ALA A 304 -4.37 -4.21 -16.36
CA ALA A 304 -5.78 -3.85 -16.15
C ALA A 304 -6.61 -5.02 -15.57
N ASP A 305 -5.98 -6.08 -15.04
CA ASP A 305 -6.67 -7.29 -14.60
C ASP A 305 -7.75 -7.00 -13.55
N PHE A 306 -7.44 -6.18 -12.54
CA PHE A 306 -8.35 -5.95 -11.42
C PHE A 306 -9.65 -5.30 -11.88
N GLU A 307 -9.58 -4.26 -12.69
CA GLU A 307 -10.79 -3.64 -13.25
C GLU A 307 -11.53 -4.58 -14.21
N ASN A 308 -10.83 -5.29 -15.09
CA ASN A 308 -11.45 -6.22 -16.02
C ASN A 308 -12.14 -7.39 -15.31
N ILE A 309 -11.52 -7.93 -14.24
CA ILE A 309 -12.08 -9.04 -13.45
C ILE A 309 -13.28 -8.59 -12.64
N THR A 310 -13.20 -7.46 -11.97
CA THR A 310 -14.30 -6.93 -11.15
C THR A 310 -15.47 -6.49 -12.01
N ALA A 311 -15.23 -5.84 -13.16
CA ALA A 311 -16.26 -5.51 -14.15
C ALA A 311 -17.00 -6.76 -14.66
N ALA A 312 -16.28 -7.86 -14.87
CA ALA A 312 -16.89 -9.12 -15.33
C ALA A 312 -17.64 -9.84 -14.20
N ALA A 313 -17.13 -9.81 -12.95
CA ALA A 313 -17.71 -10.50 -11.81
C ALA A 313 -18.88 -9.74 -11.19
N LEU A 314 -18.79 -8.42 -11.11
CA LEU A 314 -19.68 -7.51 -10.41
C LEU A 314 -20.01 -6.27 -11.27
N PRO A 315 -20.64 -6.45 -12.44
CA PRO A 315 -20.84 -5.34 -13.41
C PRO A 315 -21.76 -4.23 -12.87
N ASP A 316 -22.65 -4.55 -11.93
CA ASP A 316 -23.57 -3.56 -11.32
C ASP A 316 -22.92 -2.82 -10.13
N GLU A 317 -21.71 -3.22 -9.73
CA GLU A 317 -21.00 -2.73 -8.54
C GLU A 317 -19.51 -2.39 -8.85
N PHE A 318 -19.15 -2.35 -10.11
CA PHE A 318 -17.79 -2.05 -10.55
C PHE A 318 -17.29 -0.74 -9.94
N ASN A 319 -16.04 -0.73 -9.46
CA ASN A 319 -15.40 0.42 -8.81
C ASN A 319 -16.29 1.14 -7.77
N SER A 320 -17.07 0.39 -7.01
CA SER A 320 -17.89 0.90 -5.90
C SER A 320 -17.02 1.29 -4.71
N ASN A 321 -17.52 2.22 -3.90
CA ASN A 321 -16.93 2.58 -2.61
C ASN A 321 -17.12 1.45 -1.57
N ASN A 322 -16.29 1.47 -0.51
CA ASN A 322 -16.28 0.44 0.54
C ASN A 322 -17.39 0.61 1.59
N ASP A 323 -17.95 1.81 1.77
CA ASP A 323 -18.87 2.16 2.86
C ASP A 323 -20.31 2.43 2.41
N GLU A 324 -20.62 2.34 1.10
CA GLU A 324 -21.96 2.54 0.56
C GLU A 324 -22.29 1.58 -0.60
N ASN A 325 -23.56 1.22 -0.75
CA ASN A 325 -24.06 0.44 -1.88
C ASN A 325 -24.73 1.36 -2.92
N GLY A 326 -24.80 0.87 -4.18
CA GLY A 326 -25.30 1.65 -5.29
C GLY A 326 -24.33 2.76 -5.71
N SER A 327 -23.07 2.61 -5.37
CA SER A 327 -21.96 3.50 -5.72
C SER A 327 -21.17 3.01 -6.93
N LEU A 328 -21.84 2.29 -7.85
CA LEU A 328 -21.25 1.90 -9.14
C LEU A 328 -20.41 3.03 -9.72
N ASP A 329 -19.18 2.71 -10.10
CA ASP A 329 -18.26 3.59 -10.82
C ASP A 329 -17.73 4.79 -9.99
N SER A 330 -18.10 4.88 -8.71
CA SER A 330 -17.78 6.05 -7.88
C SER A 330 -16.28 6.23 -7.61
N ARG A 331 -15.46 5.18 -7.79
CA ARG A 331 -14.00 5.21 -7.58
C ARG A 331 -13.19 5.28 -8.87
N SER A 332 -13.84 5.23 -10.04
CA SER A 332 -13.14 5.28 -11.34
C SER A 332 -12.40 6.59 -11.57
N ASP A 333 -12.91 7.71 -11.07
CA ASP A 333 -12.31 9.04 -11.17
C ASP A 333 -11.20 9.30 -10.13
N ASP A 334 -10.81 8.25 -9.40
CA ASP A 334 -9.77 8.32 -8.38
C ASP A 334 -8.81 7.11 -8.51
N LYS A 335 -8.74 6.21 -7.55
CA LYS A 335 -7.78 5.09 -7.51
C LYS A 335 -8.40 3.74 -7.93
N GLY A 336 -9.68 3.68 -8.29
CA GLY A 336 -10.39 2.49 -8.77
C GLY A 336 -10.59 1.41 -7.69
N PRO A 337 -10.12 0.16 -7.91
CA PRO A 337 -10.34 -0.94 -6.97
C PRO A 337 -9.52 -0.86 -5.68
N GLU A 338 -8.47 -0.08 -5.64
CA GLU A 338 -7.55 0.15 -4.53
C GLU A 338 -7.04 -1.17 -3.93
N PRO A 339 -6.04 -1.82 -4.60
CA PRO A 339 -5.39 -3.00 -4.04
C PRO A 339 -4.47 -2.58 -2.89
N GLU A 340 -4.76 -3.03 -1.69
CA GLU A 340 -4.13 -2.60 -0.46
C GLU A 340 -3.37 -3.73 0.23
N GLY A 341 -4.06 -4.61 0.95
CA GLY A 341 -3.43 -5.69 1.70
C GLY A 341 -2.86 -6.81 0.83
N ILE A 342 -1.72 -7.39 1.23
CA ILE A 342 -1.11 -8.52 0.53
C ILE A 342 -0.62 -9.62 1.48
N ALA A 343 -0.91 -10.88 1.15
CA ALA A 343 -0.32 -12.03 1.80
C ALA A 343 0.23 -13.03 0.78
N LEU A 344 1.33 -13.68 1.12
CA LEU A 344 1.92 -14.75 0.30
C LEU A 344 1.77 -16.10 0.98
N GLY A 345 1.39 -17.13 0.21
CA GLY A 345 1.21 -18.47 0.72
C GLY A 345 1.85 -19.56 -0.14
N LYS A 346 2.61 -20.47 0.48
CA LYS A 346 3.14 -21.63 -0.23
C LYS A 346 2.29 -22.88 0.01
N ILE A 347 1.68 -23.42 -1.07
CA ILE A 347 0.79 -24.59 -0.99
C ILE A 347 1.20 -25.60 -2.08
N ARG A 348 1.50 -26.84 -1.69
CA ARG A 348 1.89 -27.94 -2.60
C ARG A 348 3.04 -27.60 -3.56
N GLY A 349 3.91 -26.68 -3.18
CA GLY A 349 5.05 -26.25 -3.98
C GLY A 349 4.84 -24.99 -4.78
N HIS A 350 3.60 -24.57 -4.98
CA HIS A 350 3.23 -23.29 -5.60
C HIS A 350 3.25 -22.14 -4.59
N ILE A 351 3.53 -20.95 -5.06
CA ILE A 351 3.48 -19.70 -4.27
C ILE A 351 2.32 -18.88 -4.81
N PHE A 352 1.41 -18.50 -3.92
CA PHE A 352 0.25 -17.70 -4.25
C PHE A 352 0.37 -16.32 -3.61
N ALA A 353 -0.06 -15.29 -4.36
CA ALA A 353 -0.33 -13.96 -3.84
C ALA A 353 -1.84 -13.82 -3.61
N PHE A 354 -2.21 -13.29 -2.46
CA PHE A 354 -3.57 -12.91 -2.08
C PHE A 354 -3.56 -11.40 -1.92
N ILE A 355 -4.37 -10.68 -2.71
CA ILE A 355 -4.41 -9.23 -2.75
C ILE A 355 -5.81 -8.77 -2.39
N GLY A 356 -5.96 -8.01 -1.30
CA GLY A 356 -7.21 -7.38 -0.89
C GLY A 356 -7.51 -6.17 -1.77
N LEU A 357 -8.76 -6.00 -2.15
CA LEU A 357 -9.25 -4.80 -2.82
C LEU A 357 -10.10 -4.00 -1.82
N GLU A 358 -9.59 -2.87 -1.36
CA GLU A 358 -10.21 -2.09 -0.28
C GLU A 358 -11.62 -1.63 -0.65
N ARG A 359 -11.81 -1.06 -1.85
CA ARG A 359 -13.08 -0.36 -2.18
C ARG A 359 -14.19 -1.31 -2.58
N ILE A 360 -14.05 -2.04 -3.65
CA ILE A 360 -15.08 -3.00 -4.08
C ILE A 360 -15.15 -4.22 -3.15
N GLY A 361 -14.08 -4.48 -2.43
CA GLY A 361 -13.94 -5.62 -1.53
C GLY A 361 -13.45 -6.88 -2.20
N GLY A 362 -13.20 -7.91 -1.38
CA GLY A 362 -12.78 -9.23 -1.83
C GLY A 362 -11.28 -9.37 -2.01
N VAL A 363 -10.87 -10.56 -2.44
CA VAL A 363 -9.46 -10.96 -2.56
C VAL A 363 -9.19 -11.54 -3.94
N MET A 364 -8.21 -10.97 -4.65
CA MET A 364 -7.63 -11.53 -5.87
C MET A 364 -6.56 -12.57 -5.52
N VAL A 365 -6.53 -13.67 -6.26
CA VAL A 365 -5.56 -14.77 -6.05
C VAL A 365 -4.80 -15.05 -7.32
N TYR A 366 -3.46 -15.04 -7.24
CA TYR A 366 -2.57 -15.35 -8.35
C TYR A 366 -1.53 -16.40 -7.96
N ASP A 367 -1.20 -17.32 -8.87
CA ASP A 367 -0.01 -18.18 -8.77
C ASP A 367 1.20 -17.40 -9.28
N ILE A 368 2.11 -17.07 -8.39
CA ILE A 368 3.33 -16.32 -8.64
C ILE A 368 4.59 -17.20 -8.55
N THR A 369 4.43 -18.51 -8.63
CA THR A 369 5.54 -19.48 -8.57
C THR A 369 6.63 -19.17 -9.60
N ASN A 370 6.22 -18.70 -10.78
CA ASN A 370 7.15 -18.15 -11.77
C ASN A 370 6.84 -16.66 -11.96
N PRO A 371 7.70 -15.76 -11.47
CA PRO A 371 7.45 -14.32 -11.52
C PRO A 371 7.36 -13.75 -12.95
N TYR A 372 7.89 -14.48 -13.95
CA TYR A 372 7.81 -14.13 -15.36
C TYR A 372 6.61 -14.74 -16.08
N ASN A 373 5.81 -15.57 -15.40
CA ASN A 373 4.62 -16.22 -15.96
C ASN A 373 3.56 -16.41 -14.86
N VAL A 374 3.07 -15.31 -14.36
CA VAL A 374 2.04 -15.23 -13.33
C VAL A 374 0.70 -15.67 -13.87
N GLN A 375 -0.10 -16.38 -13.07
CA GLN A 375 -1.40 -16.89 -13.48
C GLN A 375 -2.50 -16.42 -12.53
N TYR A 376 -3.52 -15.78 -13.05
CA TYR A 376 -4.75 -15.51 -12.30
C TYR A 376 -5.44 -16.83 -11.94
N ILE A 377 -5.88 -16.94 -10.70
CA ILE A 377 -6.56 -18.14 -10.18
C ILE A 377 -8.04 -17.86 -9.93
N THR A 378 -8.35 -16.87 -9.11
CA THR A 378 -9.75 -16.56 -8.75
C THR A 378 -9.85 -15.18 -8.08
N TYR A 379 -11.07 -14.64 -8.08
CA TYR A 379 -11.49 -13.52 -7.25
C TYR A 379 -12.61 -14.01 -6.33
N VAL A 380 -12.52 -13.69 -5.04
CA VAL A 380 -13.52 -14.07 -4.02
C VAL A 380 -13.94 -12.80 -3.29
N ASN A 381 -15.24 -12.54 -3.28
CA ASN A 381 -15.84 -11.44 -2.53
C ASN A 381 -17.08 -11.95 -1.78
N ASN A 382 -17.21 -11.63 -0.51
CA ASN A 382 -18.35 -12.02 0.33
C ASN A 382 -19.18 -10.82 0.79
N ARG A 383 -18.94 -9.63 0.23
CA ARG A 383 -19.81 -8.46 0.41
C ARG A 383 -21.19 -8.73 -0.19
N ASP A 384 -22.24 -8.42 0.56
CA ASP A 384 -23.62 -8.48 0.09
C ASP A 384 -24.10 -7.09 -0.33
N PHE A 385 -24.00 -6.80 -1.61
CA PHE A 385 -24.41 -5.53 -2.20
C PHE A 385 -25.93 -5.28 -2.19
N SER A 386 -26.73 -6.27 -1.82
CA SER A 386 -28.19 -6.11 -1.66
C SER A 386 -28.60 -5.52 -0.30
N VAL A 387 -27.63 -5.39 0.61
CA VAL A 387 -27.82 -4.88 1.98
C VAL A 387 -27.11 -3.53 2.10
N ASP A 388 -27.79 -2.52 2.64
CA ASP A 388 -27.18 -1.22 2.90
C ASP A 388 -25.90 -1.38 3.75
N ALA A 389 -24.79 -0.81 3.30
CA ALA A 389 -23.52 -0.92 4.00
C ALA A 389 -23.56 -0.26 5.37
N GLN A 390 -24.32 0.82 5.51
CA GLN A 390 -24.48 1.54 6.77
C GLN A 390 -25.90 1.47 7.30
N LEU A 391 -26.03 1.39 8.60
CA LEU A 391 -27.31 1.56 9.31
C LEU A 391 -27.69 3.06 9.41
N PRO A 392 -28.98 3.40 9.67
CA PRO A 392 -29.40 4.81 9.77
C PRO A 392 -28.68 5.66 10.82
N ASN A 393 -27.95 5.04 11.73
CA ASN A 393 -27.13 5.73 12.74
C ASN A 393 -25.66 5.95 12.29
N GLY A 394 -25.30 5.58 11.05
CA GLY A 394 -23.97 5.72 10.49
C GLY A 394 -22.98 4.61 10.86
N THR A 395 -23.42 3.58 11.60
CA THR A 395 -22.54 2.42 11.87
C THR A 395 -22.68 1.37 10.76
N THR A 396 -21.61 0.62 10.53
CA THR A 396 -21.61 -0.47 9.54
C THR A 396 -22.70 -1.49 9.84
N ASN A 397 -23.39 -1.92 8.79
CA ASN A 397 -24.44 -2.94 8.90
C ASN A 397 -23.81 -4.34 8.99
N PRO A 398 -23.99 -5.10 10.08
CA PRO A 398 -23.34 -6.41 10.25
C PRO A 398 -23.82 -7.49 9.25
N LEU A 399 -24.81 -7.19 8.42
CA LEU A 399 -25.31 -8.11 7.39
C LEU A 399 -24.65 -7.91 6.02
N VAL A 400 -23.85 -6.85 5.84
CA VAL A 400 -23.27 -6.52 4.54
C VAL A 400 -22.10 -7.45 4.15
N GLY A 401 -21.59 -8.26 5.05
CA GLY A 401 -20.37 -9.05 4.86
C GLY A 401 -19.10 -8.24 5.16
N ASP A 402 -18.02 -8.52 4.44
CA ASP A 402 -16.72 -7.90 4.66
C ASP A 402 -16.55 -6.64 3.80
N LEU A 403 -16.08 -5.55 4.40
CA LEU A 403 -15.79 -4.27 3.76
C LEU A 403 -14.39 -3.82 4.14
N GLY A 404 -13.60 -3.38 3.16
CA GLY A 404 -12.23 -2.89 3.36
C GLY A 404 -11.28 -4.00 3.81
N PRO A 405 -10.95 -5.02 2.98
CA PRO A 405 -9.96 -6.04 3.33
C PRO A 405 -8.54 -5.47 3.20
N GLU A 406 -7.98 -5.06 4.32
CA GLU A 406 -6.65 -4.44 4.46
C GLU A 406 -5.63 -5.44 5.02
N GLY A 407 -5.86 -5.97 6.22
CA GLY A 407 -4.95 -6.92 6.85
C GLY A 407 -5.13 -8.34 6.33
N LEU A 408 -4.13 -8.94 5.66
CA LEU A 408 -4.16 -10.30 5.16
C LEU A 408 -3.10 -11.19 5.81
N VAL A 409 -3.48 -12.39 6.27
CA VAL A 409 -2.53 -13.36 6.85
C VAL A 409 -2.78 -14.76 6.28
N PHE A 410 -1.74 -15.36 5.68
CA PHE A 410 -1.78 -16.75 5.27
C PHE A 410 -1.31 -17.69 6.39
N ILE A 411 -2.12 -18.69 6.71
CA ILE A 411 -1.81 -19.74 7.69
C ILE A 411 -1.58 -21.07 6.95
N PRO A 412 -0.33 -21.58 6.90
CA PRO A 412 -0.06 -22.85 6.23
C PRO A 412 -0.73 -24.01 6.95
N ALA A 413 -1.11 -25.06 6.22
CA ALA A 413 -1.80 -26.25 6.74
C ALA A 413 -1.15 -26.85 8.01
N ALA A 414 0.18 -26.84 8.08
CA ALA A 414 0.93 -27.35 9.23
C ALA A 414 0.77 -26.53 10.52
N LYS A 415 0.30 -25.29 10.43
CA LYS A 415 0.06 -24.39 11.57
C LYS A 415 -1.43 -24.11 11.78
N SER A 416 -2.28 -24.56 10.86
CA SER A 416 -3.71 -24.36 10.91
C SER A 416 -4.38 -25.33 11.90
N PRO A 417 -5.41 -24.89 12.63
CA PRO A 417 -6.11 -25.71 13.60
C PRO A 417 -6.92 -26.88 12.98
N ASN A 418 -7.29 -26.77 11.70
CA ASN A 418 -8.04 -27.81 10.97
C ASN A 418 -7.18 -28.65 10.01
N GLY A 419 -5.88 -28.32 9.89
CA GLY A 419 -4.94 -29.02 9.01
C GLY A 419 -5.02 -28.63 7.53
N GLU A 420 -5.84 -27.62 7.18
CA GLU A 420 -5.94 -27.07 5.84
C GLU A 420 -5.34 -25.65 5.78
N PRO A 421 -4.82 -25.19 4.64
CA PRO A 421 -4.31 -23.82 4.54
C PRO A 421 -5.46 -22.82 4.64
N LEU A 422 -5.22 -21.72 5.36
CA LEU A 422 -6.21 -20.67 5.60
C LEU A 422 -5.68 -19.33 5.14
N LEU A 423 -6.58 -18.47 4.68
CA LEU A 423 -6.39 -17.03 4.57
C LEU A 423 -7.27 -16.35 5.61
N VAL A 424 -6.70 -15.42 6.35
CA VAL A 424 -7.45 -14.56 7.29
C VAL A 424 -7.40 -13.15 6.75
N THR A 425 -8.56 -12.49 6.68
CA THR A 425 -8.67 -11.07 6.34
C THR A 425 -9.15 -10.28 7.56
N GLY A 426 -8.47 -9.20 7.87
CA GLY A 426 -8.97 -8.12 8.70
C GLY A 426 -9.61 -7.10 7.78
N ASN A 427 -10.86 -6.73 8.07
CA ASN A 427 -11.64 -5.85 7.21
C ASN A 427 -11.95 -4.59 8.00
N ASP A 428 -11.26 -3.50 7.67
CA ASP A 428 -11.24 -2.27 8.46
C ASP A 428 -12.63 -1.63 8.54
N VAL A 429 -13.28 -1.40 7.42
CA VAL A 429 -14.57 -0.71 7.36
C VAL A 429 -15.69 -1.49 8.03
N SER A 430 -15.72 -2.82 7.89
CA SER A 430 -16.73 -3.65 8.58
C SER A 430 -16.34 -4.02 10.01
N GLY A 431 -15.08 -3.84 10.41
CA GLY A 431 -14.57 -4.27 11.72
C GLY A 431 -14.66 -5.79 11.91
N THR A 432 -14.63 -6.57 10.82
CA THR A 432 -14.75 -8.03 10.85
C THR A 432 -13.41 -8.71 10.63
N THR A 433 -13.29 -9.95 11.12
CA THR A 433 -12.17 -10.82 10.78
C THR A 433 -12.75 -12.11 10.16
N THR A 434 -12.41 -12.36 8.90
CA THR A 434 -12.93 -13.52 8.16
C THR A 434 -11.84 -14.55 7.90
N VAL A 435 -12.18 -15.82 8.01
CA VAL A 435 -11.26 -16.94 7.80
C VAL A 435 -11.75 -17.78 6.61
N PHE A 436 -10.98 -17.74 5.53
CA PHE A 436 -11.20 -18.56 4.34
C PHE A 436 -10.37 -19.84 4.41
N GLN A 437 -11.00 -20.99 4.19
CA GLN A 437 -10.28 -22.23 3.94
C GLN A 437 -9.93 -22.33 2.45
N ILE A 438 -8.65 -22.56 2.16
CA ILE A 438 -8.17 -22.69 0.78
C ILE A 438 -8.25 -24.17 0.37
N ASN A 439 -9.05 -24.44 -0.66
CA ASN A 439 -9.18 -25.76 -1.25
C ASN A 439 -8.50 -25.76 -2.63
N ILE A 440 -7.57 -26.68 -2.85
CA ILE A 440 -6.91 -26.87 -4.13
C ILE A 440 -7.40 -28.18 -4.74
N GLU A 441 -8.13 -28.07 -5.84
CA GLU A 441 -8.62 -29.20 -6.62
C GLU A 441 -7.51 -29.82 -7.53
#